data_5640ede0ddc99369537fbb27584f2c67
#
_entry.id   5640ede0ddc99369537fbb27584f2c67
#
_cell.length_a   1.000
_cell.length_b   1.000
_cell.length_c   1.000
_cell.angle_alpha   90.00
_cell.angle_beta   90.00
_cell.angle_gamma   90.00
#
_symmetry.space_group_name_H-M   'P 1'
#
loop_
_entity.id
_entity.type
_entity.pdbx_description
1 polymer ?
#
loop_
_entity_poly.entity_id
_entity_poly.type
_entity_poly.pdbx_seq_one_letter_code
_entity_poly.pdbx_strand_id
1 'polypeptide(L)'
;MDSNILNQKLLLETFEYKEGHLYWKYDLGSAKKGTKAGSIRKDGYWRVGFKGKAPTAHRIIFLYHHGYLPKNIDHINGIKTDNRIENLRAATDSQNQCNAKINTKNKSGIKGVCWNKNTKKWRVYLYINGKFTEFGHYFDINVAKFVANTMRYKYHGEFANNGN
;
A
#
# COMPACT_ATOMS: atom_id res chain seq x y z
N MET A 1 -11.36 22.84 -5.62
CA MET A 1 -10.69 22.53 -4.35
C MET A 1 -9.21 22.38 -4.63
N ASP A 2 -8.51 23.38 -4.33
CA ASP A 2 -7.07 23.66 -4.43
C ASP A 2 -6.13 22.53 -4.86
N SER A 3 -6.15 22.23 -6.15
CA SER A 3 -5.16 21.38 -6.86
C SER A 3 -3.79 22.07 -7.03
N ASN A 4 -3.63 23.29 -6.46
CA ASN A 4 -2.52 24.19 -6.77
C ASN A 4 -1.35 24.21 -5.77
N ILE A 5 -1.32 23.37 -4.74
CA ILE A 5 -0.28 23.47 -3.69
C ILE A 5 0.88 22.50 -3.92
N LEU A 6 0.61 21.35 -4.56
CA LEU A 6 1.63 20.35 -4.88
C LEU A 6 1.63 20.11 -6.39
N ASN A 7 2.66 20.60 -7.07
CA ASN A 7 2.94 20.23 -8.46
C ASN A 7 4.38 19.71 -8.57
N GLN A 8 4.63 18.91 -9.59
CA GLN A 8 5.93 18.27 -9.80
C GLN A 8 7.09 19.27 -9.84
N LYS A 9 6.93 20.38 -10.59
CA LYS A 9 7.98 21.40 -10.73
C LYS A 9 8.43 21.92 -9.38
N LEU A 10 7.47 22.33 -8.53
CA LEU A 10 7.75 22.83 -7.19
C LEU A 10 8.45 21.77 -6.32
N LEU A 11 8.04 20.50 -6.42
CA LEU A 11 8.68 19.43 -5.66
C LEU A 11 10.12 19.19 -6.10
N LEU A 12 10.37 19.19 -7.41
CA LEU A 12 11.72 19.08 -7.99
C LEU A 12 12.62 20.26 -7.59
N GLU A 13 12.08 21.46 -7.48
CA GLU A 13 12.80 22.64 -7.00
C GLU A 13 13.11 22.57 -5.50
N THR A 14 12.18 22.01 -4.71
CA THR A 14 12.25 22.04 -3.23
C THR A 14 13.05 20.88 -2.64
N PHE A 15 12.91 19.69 -3.23
CA PHE A 15 13.47 18.47 -2.64
C PHE A 15 14.48 17.79 -3.55
N GLU A 16 15.43 17.11 -2.92
CA GLU A 16 16.26 16.08 -3.51
C GLU A 16 15.73 14.72 -3.06
N TYR A 17 15.52 13.80 -4.00
CA TYR A 17 15.12 12.42 -3.70
C TYR A 17 16.34 11.51 -3.58
N LYS A 18 16.40 10.71 -2.49
CA LYS A 18 17.43 9.66 -2.29
C LYS A 18 16.78 8.45 -1.59
N GLU A 19 16.78 7.29 -2.23
CA GLU A 19 16.41 5.99 -1.65
C GLU A 19 15.11 6.00 -0.81
N GLY A 20 14.02 6.55 -1.37
CA GLY A 20 12.72 6.60 -0.68
C GLY A 20 12.57 7.75 0.30
N HIS A 21 13.52 8.67 0.33
CA HIS A 21 13.49 9.83 1.21
C HIS A 21 13.65 11.14 0.44
N LEU A 22 13.08 12.22 1.00
CA LEU A 22 13.20 13.57 0.49
C LEU A 22 14.12 14.38 1.41
N TYR A 23 14.97 15.20 0.82
CA TYR A 23 15.90 16.10 1.51
C TYR A 23 15.66 17.52 1.03
N TRP A 24 15.77 18.50 1.92
CA TRP A 24 15.60 19.90 1.58
C TRP A 24 16.76 20.40 0.72
N LYS A 25 16.46 21.05 -0.41
CA LYS A 25 17.48 21.66 -1.28
C LYS A 25 17.97 23.02 -0.78
N TYR A 26 17.19 23.68 0.08
CA TYR A 26 17.50 24.98 0.69
C TYR A 26 16.88 25.09 2.08
N ASP A 27 17.30 26.12 2.82
CA ASP A 27 16.72 26.42 4.14
C ASP A 27 15.28 26.91 3.99
N LEU A 28 14.34 26.35 4.75
CA LEU A 28 12.93 26.73 4.77
C LEU A 28 12.39 26.75 6.20
N GLY A 29 12.28 27.92 6.79
CA GLY A 29 11.92 28.06 8.21
C GLY A 29 12.90 27.32 9.12
N SER A 30 12.42 26.37 9.90
CA SER A 30 13.26 25.52 10.75
C SER A 30 13.98 24.39 9.99
N ALA A 31 13.55 24.09 8.78
CA ALA A 31 14.18 23.04 7.96
C ALA A 31 15.48 23.54 7.36
N LYS A 32 16.54 22.74 7.45
CA LYS A 32 17.87 23.07 6.94
C LYS A 32 18.18 22.30 5.67
N LYS A 33 18.86 22.97 4.73
CA LYS A 33 19.38 22.34 3.50
C LYS A 33 20.12 21.04 3.82
N GLY A 34 19.87 19.99 3.02
CA GLY A 34 20.49 18.68 3.17
C GLY A 34 19.92 17.83 4.29
N THR A 35 18.99 18.34 5.12
CA THR A 35 18.33 17.52 6.14
C THR A 35 17.15 16.75 5.56
N LYS A 36 16.87 15.58 6.14
CA LYS A 36 15.76 14.72 5.75
C LYS A 36 14.42 15.40 6.05
N ALA A 37 13.55 15.46 5.05
CA ALA A 37 12.26 16.12 5.17
C ALA A 37 11.22 15.19 5.83
N GLY A 38 10.57 15.69 6.88
CA GLY A 38 9.45 15.03 7.54
C GLY A 38 9.84 14.04 8.64
N SER A 39 8.83 13.31 9.10
CA SER A 39 8.95 12.33 10.19
C SER A 39 7.85 11.27 10.12
N ILE A 40 8.07 10.15 10.81
CA ILE A 40 7.07 9.08 10.97
C ILE A 40 5.96 9.53 11.94
N ARG A 41 4.71 9.20 11.63
CA ARG A 41 3.55 9.48 12.47
C ARG A 41 2.98 8.19 13.08
N LYS A 42 2.08 8.34 14.05
CA LYS A 42 1.45 7.20 14.77
C LYS A 42 0.73 6.21 13.84
N ASP A 43 0.28 6.65 12.67
CA ASP A 43 -0.35 5.82 11.64
C ASP A 43 0.66 4.97 10.83
N GLY A 44 1.95 5.10 11.14
CA GLY A 44 3.06 4.38 10.50
C GLY A 44 3.51 4.97 9.16
N TYR A 45 2.94 6.09 8.72
CA TYR A 45 3.37 6.76 7.50
C TYR A 45 4.38 7.87 7.78
N TRP A 46 5.33 8.02 6.88
CA TRP A 46 6.21 9.18 6.84
C TRP A 46 5.45 10.38 6.25
N ARG A 47 5.44 11.51 6.96
CA ARG A 47 4.76 12.75 6.51
C ARG A 47 5.74 13.90 6.43
N VAL A 48 5.60 14.71 5.39
CA VAL A 48 6.43 15.90 5.14
C VAL A 48 5.58 17.14 5.32
N GLY A 49 5.95 17.99 6.29
CA GLY A 49 5.32 19.31 6.46
C GLY A 49 5.73 20.24 5.31
N PHE A 50 4.77 20.68 4.51
CA PHE A 50 5.03 21.53 3.36
C PHE A 50 3.83 22.45 3.08
N LYS A 51 4.07 23.77 3.05
CA LYS A 51 3.04 24.81 2.78
C LYS A 51 1.77 24.65 3.64
N GLY A 52 1.93 24.50 4.96
CA GLY A 52 0.80 24.39 5.90
C GLY A 52 0.05 23.06 5.86
N LYS A 53 0.48 22.09 5.04
CA LYS A 53 -0.07 20.73 4.99
C LYS A 53 0.98 19.71 5.38
N ALA A 54 0.56 18.48 5.67
CA ALA A 54 1.47 17.38 6.00
C ALA A 54 1.11 16.12 5.16
N PRO A 55 1.28 16.17 3.83
CA PRO A 55 1.05 15.02 2.99
C PRO A 55 1.99 13.87 3.34
N THR A 56 1.59 12.64 2.98
CA THR A 56 2.44 11.47 3.15
C THR A 56 3.57 11.47 2.12
N ALA A 57 4.76 11.02 2.53
CA ALA A 57 5.95 11.03 1.69
C ALA A 57 5.77 10.24 0.39
N HIS A 58 5.14 9.06 0.43
CA HIS A 58 4.89 8.25 -0.76
C HIS A 58 4.07 9.00 -1.82
N ARG A 59 3.11 9.86 -1.41
CA ARG A 59 2.34 10.69 -2.36
C ARG A 59 3.20 11.77 -3.00
N ILE A 60 4.06 12.42 -2.20
CA ILE A 60 5.00 13.44 -2.72
C ILE A 60 6.00 12.78 -3.69
N ILE A 61 6.59 11.66 -3.29
CA ILE A 61 7.58 10.93 -4.09
C ILE A 61 6.97 10.43 -5.40
N PHE A 62 5.75 9.89 -5.34
CA PHE A 62 5.06 9.46 -6.55
C PHE A 62 4.81 10.63 -7.52
N LEU A 63 4.31 11.76 -7.00
CA LEU A 63 4.11 12.98 -7.80
C LEU A 63 5.44 13.55 -8.33
N TYR A 64 6.50 13.49 -7.52
CA TYR A 64 7.85 13.93 -7.88
C TYR A 64 8.38 13.18 -9.12
N HIS A 65 8.18 11.86 -9.18
CA HIS A 65 8.67 11.03 -10.30
C HIS A 65 7.73 10.99 -11.49
N HIS A 66 6.43 10.91 -11.27
CA HIS A 66 5.46 10.65 -12.33
C HIS A 66 4.71 11.88 -12.85
N GLY A 67 4.77 13.02 -12.15
CA GLY A 67 4.08 14.25 -12.56
C GLY A 67 2.56 14.25 -12.35
N TYR A 68 1.98 13.16 -11.87
CA TYR A 68 0.56 13.04 -11.54
C TYR A 68 0.35 12.31 -10.20
N LEU A 69 -0.84 12.45 -9.63
CA LEU A 69 -1.17 11.83 -8.35
C LEU A 69 -2.42 10.96 -8.49
N PRO A 70 -2.31 9.63 -8.40
CA PRO A 70 -3.46 8.75 -8.44
C PRO A 70 -4.28 8.85 -7.15
N LYS A 71 -5.51 8.32 -7.18
CA LYS A 71 -6.38 8.24 -5.99
C LYS A 71 -5.68 7.52 -4.85
N ASN A 72 -5.17 6.32 -5.10
CA ASN A 72 -4.41 5.54 -4.14
C ASN A 72 -3.03 5.20 -4.69
N ILE A 73 -2.08 5.11 -3.77
CA ILE A 73 -0.73 4.58 -4.00
C ILE A 73 -0.53 3.42 -3.05
N ASP A 74 -0.14 2.29 -3.58
CA ASP A 74 0.12 1.05 -2.85
C ASP A 74 1.63 0.85 -2.67
N HIS A 75 2.03 0.34 -1.49
CA HIS A 75 3.39 -0.13 -1.24
C HIS A 75 3.45 -1.61 -1.61
N ILE A 76 4.16 -1.97 -2.66
CA ILE A 76 4.22 -3.34 -3.22
C ILE A 76 4.56 -4.37 -2.14
N ASN A 77 5.53 -4.05 -1.27
CA ASN A 77 5.96 -4.92 -0.16
C ASN A 77 5.11 -4.78 1.12
N GLY A 78 4.09 -3.91 1.14
CA GLY A 78 3.25 -3.64 2.31
C GLY A 78 3.94 -2.90 3.46
N ILE A 79 5.16 -2.35 3.26
CA ILE A 79 5.93 -1.60 4.27
C ILE A 79 5.70 -0.11 4.06
N LYS A 80 4.89 0.52 4.91
CA LYS A 80 4.47 1.93 4.82
C LYS A 80 5.61 2.96 4.84
N THR A 81 6.77 2.58 5.30
CA THR A 81 7.97 3.44 5.40
C THR A 81 8.94 3.27 4.24
N ASP A 82 8.78 2.24 3.42
CA ASP A 82 9.60 2.00 2.24
C ASP A 82 9.02 2.76 1.05
N ASN A 83 9.39 4.04 0.94
CA ASN A 83 8.91 4.94 -0.10
C ASN A 83 9.84 4.99 -1.32
N ARG A 84 10.68 3.99 -1.54
CA ARG A 84 11.44 3.88 -2.78
C ARG A 84 10.47 3.81 -3.95
N ILE A 85 10.79 4.54 -5.04
CA ILE A 85 9.83 4.68 -6.15
C ILE A 85 9.47 3.35 -6.80
N GLU A 86 10.41 2.42 -6.89
CA GLU A 86 10.20 1.06 -7.38
C GLU A 86 9.26 0.21 -6.51
N ASN A 87 9.03 0.63 -5.25
CA ASN A 87 8.09 0.01 -4.33
C ASN A 87 6.71 0.68 -4.31
N LEU A 88 6.52 1.75 -5.08
CA LEU A 88 5.27 2.51 -5.14
C LEU A 88 4.56 2.28 -6.48
N ARG A 89 3.27 1.96 -6.42
CA ARG A 89 2.43 1.82 -7.62
C ARG A 89 1.07 2.48 -7.46
N ALA A 90 0.51 2.97 -8.56
CA ALA A 90 -0.88 3.42 -8.60
C ALA A 90 -1.81 2.22 -8.39
N ALA A 91 -2.86 2.40 -7.59
CA ALA A 91 -3.82 1.34 -7.30
C ALA A 91 -5.25 1.87 -7.25
N THR A 92 -6.21 1.02 -7.60
CA THR A 92 -7.62 1.21 -7.26
C THR A 92 -7.87 0.84 -5.79
N ASP A 93 -9.05 1.20 -5.25
CA ASP A 93 -9.42 0.79 -3.89
C ASP A 93 -9.41 -0.74 -3.74
N SER A 94 -9.92 -1.46 -4.75
CA SER A 94 -9.93 -2.93 -4.78
C SER A 94 -8.54 -3.54 -4.80
N GLN A 95 -7.65 -3.03 -5.66
CA GLN A 95 -6.26 -3.49 -5.75
C GLN A 95 -5.49 -3.26 -4.45
N ASN A 96 -5.66 -2.09 -3.83
CA ASN A 96 -5.02 -1.78 -2.55
C ASN A 96 -5.51 -2.73 -1.43
N GLN A 97 -6.81 -3.11 -1.43
CA GLN A 97 -7.33 -4.12 -0.52
C GLN A 97 -6.77 -5.53 -0.79
N CYS A 98 -6.51 -5.86 -2.07
CA CYS A 98 -5.88 -7.14 -2.42
C CYS A 98 -4.47 -7.28 -1.83
N ASN A 99 -3.69 -6.19 -1.79
CA ASN A 99 -2.35 -6.18 -1.18
C ASN A 99 -2.36 -6.07 0.36
N ALA A 100 -3.51 -5.83 1.00
CA ALA A 100 -3.58 -5.73 2.46
C ALA A 100 -3.07 -7.01 3.15
N LYS A 101 -2.41 -6.84 4.31
CA LYS A 101 -1.98 -7.95 5.17
C LYS A 101 -3.17 -8.77 5.66
N ILE A 102 -2.90 -9.98 6.13
CA ILE A 102 -3.92 -10.82 6.76
C ILE A 102 -4.56 -10.11 7.96
N ASN A 103 -5.88 -10.24 8.09
CA ASN A 103 -6.59 -9.66 9.22
C ASN A 103 -6.20 -10.37 10.52
N THR A 104 -5.91 -9.63 11.57
CA THR A 104 -5.54 -10.16 12.90
C THR A 104 -6.61 -11.08 13.51
N LYS A 105 -7.89 -10.93 13.10
CA LYS A 105 -9.00 -11.81 13.50
C LYS A 105 -9.07 -13.12 12.70
N ASN A 106 -8.21 -13.31 11.69
CA ASN A 106 -8.17 -14.53 10.92
C ASN A 106 -7.58 -15.67 11.76
N LYS A 107 -8.41 -16.68 12.05
CA LYS A 107 -8.02 -17.82 12.90
C LYS A 107 -7.34 -18.95 12.13
N SER A 108 -7.44 -18.98 10.80
CA SER A 108 -6.80 -20.02 9.98
C SER A 108 -5.31 -19.78 9.74
N GLY A 109 -4.84 -18.53 9.95
CA GLY A 109 -3.49 -18.09 9.55
C GLY A 109 -3.29 -17.98 8.04
N ILE A 110 -4.36 -18.22 7.24
CA ILE A 110 -4.30 -18.19 5.77
C ILE A 110 -5.30 -17.17 5.24
N LYS A 111 -4.82 -16.19 4.48
CA LYS A 111 -5.68 -15.17 3.88
C LYS A 111 -6.70 -15.82 2.92
N GLY A 112 -7.97 -15.43 3.05
CA GLY A 112 -9.05 -15.98 2.22
C GLY A 112 -9.49 -17.42 2.59
N VAL A 113 -9.05 -17.94 3.75
CA VAL A 113 -9.49 -19.24 4.27
C VAL A 113 -10.13 -19.08 5.64
N CYS A 114 -11.27 -19.68 5.85
CA CYS A 114 -11.91 -19.73 7.17
C CYS A 114 -12.61 -21.10 7.39
N TRP A 115 -12.70 -21.47 8.67
CA TRP A 115 -13.43 -22.70 9.05
C TRP A 115 -14.94 -22.48 8.95
N ASN A 116 -15.63 -23.33 8.21
CA ASN A 116 -17.09 -23.36 8.15
C ASN A 116 -17.61 -24.40 9.13
N LYS A 117 -18.29 -23.95 10.18
CA LYS A 117 -18.81 -24.79 11.27
C LYS A 117 -19.91 -25.76 10.79
N ASN A 118 -20.73 -25.38 9.80
CA ASN A 118 -21.84 -26.16 9.32
C ASN A 118 -21.36 -27.35 8.47
N THR A 119 -20.41 -27.09 7.57
CA THR A 119 -19.86 -28.12 6.68
C THR A 119 -18.69 -28.88 7.29
N LYS A 120 -18.12 -28.37 8.42
CA LYS A 120 -16.91 -28.90 9.06
C LYS A 120 -15.74 -28.98 8.08
N LYS A 121 -15.56 -27.93 7.26
CA LYS A 121 -14.54 -27.85 6.23
C LYS A 121 -13.93 -26.43 6.19
N TRP A 122 -12.77 -26.29 5.58
CA TRP A 122 -12.12 -25.04 5.29
C TRP A 122 -12.72 -24.42 4.04
N ARG A 123 -13.42 -23.28 4.18
CA ARG A 123 -13.97 -22.51 3.07
C ARG A 123 -12.89 -21.59 2.51
N VAL A 124 -12.71 -21.61 1.18
CA VAL A 124 -11.84 -20.70 0.44
C VAL A 124 -12.69 -19.63 -0.25
N TYR A 125 -12.31 -18.37 -0.06
CA TYR A 125 -13.01 -17.23 -0.67
C TYR A 125 -12.06 -16.07 -0.96
N LEU A 126 -12.40 -15.25 -1.95
CA LEU A 126 -11.76 -13.98 -2.26
C LEU A 126 -12.82 -12.91 -2.56
N TYR A 127 -12.40 -11.65 -2.47
CA TYR A 127 -13.16 -10.54 -3.03
C TYR A 127 -12.54 -10.16 -4.37
N ILE A 128 -13.32 -10.32 -5.44
CA ILE A 128 -12.89 -9.98 -6.82
C ILE A 128 -13.74 -8.80 -7.27
N ASN A 129 -13.10 -7.65 -7.51
CA ASN A 129 -13.80 -6.41 -7.86
C ASN A 129 -14.92 -6.05 -6.87
N GLY A 130 -14.66 -6.23 -5.58
CA GLY A 130 -15.61 -5.95 -4.50
C GLY A 130 -16.68 -7.04 -4.30
N LYS A 131 -16.74 -8.08 -5.14
CA LYS A 131 -17.70 -9.19 -5.01
C LYS A 131 -17.07 -10.36 -4.24
N PHE A 132 -17.79 -10.86 -3.24
CA PHE A 132 -17.45 -12.10 -2.56
C PHE A 132 -17.56 -13.28 -3.52
N THR A 133 -16.48 -14.04 -3.67
CA THR A 133 -16.42 -15.22 -4.54
C THR A 133 -15.86 -16.39 -3.76
N GLU A 134 -16.61 -17.49 -3.74
CA GLU A 134 -16.24 -18.74 -3.07
C GLU A 134 -15.60 -19.72 -4.05
N PHE A 135 -14.55 -20.42 -3.59
CA PHE A 135 -13.77 -21.38 -4.36
C PHE A 135 -13.81 -22.79 -3.78
N GLY A 136 -14.80 -23.06 -2.95
CA GLY A 136 -15.08 -24.40 -2.41
C GLY A 136 -14.73 -24.59 -0.94
N HIS A 137 -15.00 -25.82 -0.48
CA HIS A 137 -14.79 -26.28 0.89
C HIS A 137 -13.89 -27.52 0.91
N TYR A 138 -12.85 -27.51 1.73
CA TYR A 138 -11.80 -28.53 1.76
C TYR A 138 -11.65 -29.10 3.18
N PHE A 139 -11.41 -30.41 3.28
CA PHE A 139 -11.10 -31.04 4.57
C PHE A 139 -9.69 -30.68 5.04
N ASP A 140 -8.72 -30.66 4.13
CA ASP A 140 -7.33 -30.36 4.42
C ASP A 140 -7.06 -28.85 4.25
N ILE A 141 -6.49 -28.23 5.29
CA ILE A 141 -6.13 -26.81 5.31
C ILE A 141 -5.01 -26.49 4.30
N ASN A 142 -4.11 -27.45 3.99
CA ASN A 142 -3.03 -27.24 3.03
C ASN A 142 -3.60 -27.20 1.60
N VAL A 143 -4.59 -28.03 1.29
CA VAL A 143 -5.33 -27.95 0.02
C VAL A 143 -6.07 -26.62 -0.08
N ALA A 144 -6.76 -26.20 0.98
CA ALA A 144 -7.41 -24.89 1.01
C ALA A 144 -6.42 -23.74 0.81
N LYS A 145 -5.23 -23.79 1.43
CA LYS A 145 -4.14 -22.82 1.25
C LYS A 145 -3.65 -22.78 -0.20
N PHE A 146 -3.41 -23.93 -0.80
CA PHE A 146 -2.98 -24.03 -2.20
C PHE A 146 -4.01 -23.38 -3.13
N VAL A 147 -5.29 -23.74 -2.99
CA VAL A 147 -6.37 -23.15 -3.80
C VAL A 147 -6.48 -21.64 -3.57
N ALA A 148 -6.45 -21.19 -2.31
CA ALA A 148 -6.52 -19.76 -1.99
C ALA A 148 -5.40 -18.97 -2.64
N ASN A 149 -4.16 -19.48 -2.60
CA ASN A 149 -3.01 -18.82 -3.21
C ASN A 149 -3.13 -18.81 -4.73
N THR A 150 -3.47 -19.94 -5.36
CA THR A 150 -3.64 -20.06 -6.82
C THR A 150 -4.71 -19.08 -7.33
N MET A 151 -5.87 -19.06 -6.67
CA MET A 151 -6.96 -18.17 -7.07
C MET A 151 -6.59 -16.70 -6.85
N ARG A 152 -5.82 -16.38 -5.80
CA ARG A 152 -5.34 -15.02 -5.56
C ARG A 152 -4.36 -14.57 -6.66
N TYR A 153 -3.40 -15.38 -7.06
CA TYR A 153 -2.53 -15.06 -8.18
C TYR A 153 -3.33 -14.86 -9.48
N LYS A 154 -4.31 -15.73 -9.74
CA LYS A 154 -5.14 -15.66 -10.95
C LYS A 154 -5.97 -14.37 -11.03
N TYR A 155 -6.60 -13.95 -9.92
CA TYR A 155 -7.57 -12.85 -9.94
C TYR A 155 -7.03 -11.51 -9.43
N HIS A 156 -5.98 -11.49 -8.61
CA HIS A 156 -5.37 -10.26 -8.12
C HIS A 156 -4.07 -9.91 -8.86
N GLY A 157 -3.50 -10.82 -9.67
CA GLY A 157 -2.29 -10.58 -10.46
C GLY A 157 -1.14 -10.05 -9.61
N GLU A 158 -0.54 -8.96 -10.05
CA GLU A 158 0.57 -8.29 -9.34
C GLU A 158 0.22 -7.78 -7.93
N PHE A 159 -1.08 -7.59 -7.62
CA PHE A 159 -1.57 -7.20 -6.29
C PHE A 159 -1.82 -8.40 -5.37
N ALA A 160 -1.48 -9.61 -5.79
CA ALA A 160 -1.63 -10.80 -4.96
C ALA A 160 -0.69 -10.76 -3.77
N ASN A 161 -1.24 -10.77 -2.55
CA ASN A 161 -0.50 -10.83 -1.29
C ASN A 161 -1.03 -12.00 -0.47
N ASN A 162 -0.16 -12.95 -0.14
CA ASN A 162 -0.52 -14.16 0.61
C ASN A 162 -0.58 -13.96 2.12
N GLY A 163 -0.44 -12.72 2.59
CA GLY A 163 -0.60 -12.37 4.01
C GLY A 163 0.72 -12.22 4.77
N ASN A 164 1.83 -12.11 4.06
CA ASN A 164 3.17 -11.88 4.65
C ASN A 164 3.30 -10.46 5.22
#